data_62770ff487b70e2f0bc4b4a12fe403f8
#
_entry.id   62770ff487b70e2f0bc4b4a12fe403f8
#
_cell.length_a   1.000
_cell.length_b   1.000
_cell.length_c   1.000
_cell.angle_alpha   90.00
_cell.angle_beta   90.00
_cell.angle_gamma   90.00
#
_symmetry.space_group_name_H-M   'P 1'
#
loop_
_entity.id
_entity.type
_entity.pdbx_description
1 polymer ?
#
loop_
_entity_poly.entity_id
_entity_poly.type
_entity_poly.pdbx_seq_one_letter_code
_entity_poly.pdbx_strand_id
1 'polypeptide(L)'
;MKILLFNGSPKPQGCTYTALCEVKKGIEEMGVEAEIFHVTQAAGCMGCGYCGKEGKCVQNDCLNDALALLDSADGFIFGSPVHYAGASGNITGFMDRLFMAGGAKMAFKPAAAVVSCRRGGASAAFDQLNKYFTINNMPVVSAQYWNMVHGNTPSEVVQDEEGMQNMRTLGRNIAWLVKCIELGKNNGAQHPQPEPKIKTNYIR
;
A
#
# COMPACT_ATOMS: atom_id res chain seq x y z
N MET A 1 10.41 11.87 8.21
CA MET A 1 10.00 10.67 7.44
C MET A 1 8.53 10.41 7.70
N LYS A 2 7.81 10.04 6.66
CA LYS A 2 6.36 9.84 6.69
C LYS A 2 5.95 8.59 5.90
N ILE A 3 5.02 7.80 6.45
CA ILE A 3 4.44 6.64 5.78
C ILE A 3 2.95 6.87 5.55
N LEU A 4 2.49 6.69 4.32
CA LEU A 4 1.08 6.75 3.97
C LEU A 4 0.45 5.37 4.00
N LEU A 5 -0.70 5.27 4.68
CA LEU A 5 -1.50 4.04 4.77
C LEU A 5 -2.82 4.26 4.04
N PHE A 6 -3.06 3.54 2.96
CA PHE A 6 -4.30 3.62 2.19
C PHE A 6 -5.33 2.63 2.70
N ASN A 7 -6.43 3.12 3.27
CA ASN A 7 -7.57 2.30 3.67
C ASN A 7 -8.52 2.09 2.48
N GLY A 8 -8.39 0.95 1.80
CA GLY A 8 -9.22 0.58 0.64
C GLY A 8 -10.58 -0.04 1.00
N SER A 9 -10.94 -0.08 2.28
CA SER A 9 -12.25 -0.55 2.70
C SER A 9 -13.33 0.49 2.36
N PRO A 10 -14.50 0.07 1.85
CA PRO A 10 -15.64 0.97 1.71
C PRO A 10 -16.19 1.47 3.07
N LYS A 11 -15.78 0.82 4.17
CA LYS A 11 -16.12 1.25 5.53
C LYS A 11 -14.94 2.05 6.12
N PRO A 12 -15.10 3.36 6.38
CA PRO A 12 -13.99 4.21 6.85
C PRO A 12 -13.33 3.69 8.14
N GLN A 13 -14.13 3.16 9.06
CA GLN A 13 -13.69 2.65 10.37
C GLN A 13 -14.02 1.16 10.55
N GLY A 14 -13.84 0.36 9.49
CA GLY A 14 -14.05 -1.09 9.51
C GLY A 14 -12.82 -1.89 9.95
N CYS A 15 -12.87 -3.21 9.73
CA CYS A 15 -11.80 -4.15 10.10
C CYS A 15 -10.43 -3.77 9.51
N THR A 16 -10.39 -3.35 8.24
CA THR A 16 -9.16 -2.89 7.57
C THR A 16 -8.57 -1.66 8.27
N TYR A 17 -9.41 -0.69 8.61
CA TYR A 17 -8.98 0.50 9.34
C TYR A 17 -8.41 0.15 10.71
N THR A 18 -9.05 -0.77 11.44
CA THR A 18 -8.55 -1.26 12.75
C THR A 18 -7.16 -1.86 12.61
N ALA A 19 -6.94 -2.71 11.60
CA ALA A 19 -5.61 -3.26 11.31
C ALA A 19 -4.58 -2.16 10.99
N LEU A 20 -4.96 -1.19 10.13
CA LEU A 20 -4.07 -0.08 9.77
C LEU A 20 -3.75 0.85 10.97
N CYS A 21 -4.67 1.03 11.90
CA CYS A 21 -4.40 1.76 13.14
C CYS A 21 -3.32 1.08 13.98
N GLU A 22 -3.31 -0.25 14.05
CA GLU A 22 -2.30 -0.98 14.79
C GLU A 22 -0.93 -0.95 14.08
N VAL A 23 -0.92 -1.00 12.72
CA VAL A 23 0.30 -0.75 11.94
C VAL A 23 0.84 0.66 12.18
N LYS A 24 -0.04 1.67 12.12
CA LYS A 24 0.30 3.07 12.40
C LYS A 24 0.96 3.23 13.77
N LYS A 25 0.39 2.62 14.81
CA LYS A 25 0.98 2.61 16.15
C LYS A 25 2.41 2.06 16.15
N GLY A 26 2.67 0.91 15.48
CA GLY A 26 4.00 0.35 15.35
C GLY A 26 4.98 1.27 14.61
N ILE A 27 4.51 2.05 13.61
CA ILE A 27 5.32 3.06 12.90
C ILE A 27 5.68 4.21 13.84
N GLU A 28 4.69 4.74 14.57
CA GLU A 28 4.86 5.90 15.46
C GLU A 28 5.73 5.57 16.69
N GLU A 29 5.67 4.33 17.21
CA GLU A 29 6.59 3.83 18.24
C GLU A 29 8.06 3.90 17.79
N MET A 30 8.31 3.83 16.50
CA MET A 30 9.64 3.97 15.89
C MET A 30 10.00 5.43 15.57
N GLY A 31 9.18 6.42 15.94
CA GLY A 31 9.41 7.83 15.68
C GLY A 31 9.31 8.24 14.20
N VAL A 32 8.48 7.57 13.43
CA VAL A 32 8.14 7.91 12.04
C VAL A 32 6.68 8.36 11.99
N GLU A 33 6.40 9.42 11.24
CA GLU A 33 5.03 9.90 11.04
C GLU A 33 4.21 8.91 10.19
N ALA A 34 2.95 8.72 10.55
CA ALA A 34 2.05 7.85 9.80
C ALA A 34 0.67 8.49 9.60
N GLU A 35 0.20 8.51 8.36
CA GLU A 35 -1.11 9.05 7.99
C GLU A 35 -1.96 8.00 7.30
N ILE A 36 -3.22 7.84 7.75
CA ILE A 36 -4.19 6.96 7.09
C ILE A 36 -5.06 7.79 6.15
N PHE A 37 -4.95 7.49 4.85
CA PHE A 37 -5.79 8.04 3.79
C PHE A 37 -6.93 7.07 3.49
N HIS A 38 -8.18 7.51 3.64
CA HIS A 38 -9.33 6.69 3.28
C HIS A 38 -9.61 6.79 1.79
N VAL A 39 -9.48 5.68 1.08
CA VAL A 39 -9.87 5.56 -0.33
C VAL A 39 -11.38 5.52 -0.39
N THR A 40 -11.98 6.65 -0.71
CA THR A 40 -13.41 6.73 -1.00
C THR A 40 -13.73 5.97 -2.29
N GLN A 41 -14.97 5.95 -2.72
CA GLN A 41 -15.36 5.20 -3.91
C GLN A 41 -14.48 5.55 -5.12
N ALA A 42 -13.68 4.59 -5.58
CA ALA A 42 -12.77 4.74 -6.71
C ALA A 42 -13.21 3.84 -7.88
N ALA A 43 -13.39 4.44 -9.05
CA ALA A 43 -13.63 3.69 -10.27
C ALA A 43 -12.33 3.08 -10.81
N GLY A 44 -12.45 2.07 -11.67
CA GLY A 44 -11.31 1.44 -12.36
C GLY A 44 -10.63 2.36 -13.37
N CYS A 45 -9.43 1.98 -13.81
CA CYS A 45 -8.70 2.67 -14.87
C CYS A 45 -9.36 2.48 -16.23
N MET A 46 -9.62 3.58 -16.96
CA MET A 46 -10.19 3.54 -18.32
C MET A 46 -9.14 3.39 -19.43
N GLY A 47 -7.85 3.35 -19.11
CA GLY A 47 -6.77 3.26 -20.10
C GLY A 47 -6.62 4.48 -21.00
N CYS A 48 -7.13 5.64 -20.62
CA CYS A 48 -7.19 6.85 -21.48
C CYS A 48 -5.83 7.53 -21.72
N GLY A 49 -4.78 7.17 -20.97
CA GLY A 49 -3.43 7.75 -21.11
C GLY A 49 -3.28 9.21 -20.64
N TYR A 50 -4.33 9.83 -20.11
CA TYR A 50 -4.32 11.24 -19.69
C TYR A 50 -3.26 11.52 -18.62
N CYS A 51 -3.09 10.63 -17.65
CA CYS A 51 -2.12 10.79 -16.56
C CYS A 51 -0.66 10.80 -17.04
N GLY A 52 -0.35 10.11 -18.13
CA GLY A 52 1.00 10.15 -18.74
C GLY A 52 1.38 11.51 -19.33
N LYS A 53 0.40 12.38 -19.62
CA LYS A 53 0.61 13.74 -20.15
C LYS A 53 0.52 14.80 -19.05
N GLU A 54 -0.48 14.67 -18.18
CA GLU A 54 -0.87 15.71 -17.22
C GLU A 54 -0.40 15.43 -15.77
N GLY A 55 0.16 14.25 -15.51
CA GLY A 55 0.60 13.84 -14.16
C GLY A 55 -0.54 13.64 -13.15
N LYS A 56 -1.80 13.66 -13.61
CA LYS A 56 -3.01 13.47 -12.79
C LYS A 56 -4.05 12.63 -13.51
N CYS A 57 -4.99 12.06 -12.75
CA CYS A 57 -6.09 11.31 -13.35
C CYS A 57 -7.18 12.26 -13.89
N VAL A 58 -7.80 11.88 -15.01
CA VAL A 58 -8.94 12.63 -15.59
C VAL A 58 -10.21 12.51 -14.73
N GLN A 59 -10.34 11.42 -13.96
CA GLN A 59 -11.48 11.21 -13.07
C GLN A 59 -11.32 12.08 -11.82
N ASN A 60 -12.39 12.80 -11.46
CA ASN A 60 -12.40 13.72 -10.33
C ASN A 60 -12.89 13.00 -9.06
N ASP A 61 -11.99 12.27 -8.41
CA ASP A 61 -12.22 11.57 -7.15
C ASP A 61 -10.97 11.66 -6.24
N CYS A 62 -10.95 10.93 -5.13
CA CYS A 62 -9.88 10.99 -4.11
C CYS A 62 -8.48 10.61 -4.64
N LEU A 63 -8.35 10.09 -5.88
CA LEU A 63 -7.06 9.71 -6.42
C LEU A 63 -6.10 10.89 -6.59
N ASN A 64 -6.60 12.01 -7.08
CA ASN A 64 -5.75 13.18 -7.30
C ASN A 64 -5.24 13.78 -5.98
N ASP A 65 -6.02 13.70 -4.91
CA ASP A 65 -5.58 14.09 -3.56
C ASP A 65 -4.47 13.14 -3.07
N ALA A 66 -4.63 11.84 -3.30
CA ALA A 66 -3.60 10.86 -2.96
C ALA A 66 -2.31 11.06 -3.76
N LEU A 67 -2.41 11.39 -5.07
CA LEU A 67 -1.24 11.67 -5.92
C LEU A 67 -0.41 12.86 -5.41
N ALA A 68 -1.07 13.87 -4.84
CA ALA A 68 -0.40 15.04 -4.26
C ALA A 68 0.41 14.71 -3.00
N LEU A 69 0.07 13.62 -2.30
CA LEU A 69 0.76 13.20 -1.07
C LEU A 69 2.00 12.33 -1.33
N LEU A 70 2.15 11.74 -2.54
CA LEU A 70 3.19 10.74 -2.81
C LEU A 70 4.62 11.27 -2.66
N ASP A 71 4.84 12.53 -3.00
CA ASP A 71 6.18 13.13 -2.95
C ASP A 71 6.66 13.32 -1.49
N SER A 72 5.73 13.55 -0.56
CA SER A 72 6.02 13.75 0.86
C SER A 72 6.15 12.43 1.65
N ALA A 73 5.87 11.28 1.03
CA ALA A 73 5.90 9.99 1.69
C ALA A 73 7.17 9.21 1.37
N ASP A 74 7.71 8.53 2.38
CA ASP A 74 8.92 7.69 2.31
C ASP A 74 8.58 6.19 2.25
N GLY A 75 7.33 5.81 2.50
CA GLY A 75 6.85 4.43 2.45
C GLY A 75 5.33 4.37 2.35
N PHE A 76 4.80 3.21 1.96
CA PHE A 76 3.39 3.03 1.65
C PHE A 76 2.82 1.73 2.20
N ILE A 77 1.60 1.76 2.71
CA ILE A 77 0.85 0.57 3.11
C ILE A 77 -0.53 0.61 2.46
N PHE A 78 -0.94 -0.51 1.88
CA PHE A 78 -2.22 -0.65 1.20
C PHE A 78 -3.09 -1.68 1.91
N GLY A 79 -4.16 -1.22 2.53
CA GLY A 79 -5.11 -2.04 3.27
C GLY A 79 -6.35 -2.40 2.46
N SER A 80 -6.74 -3.67 2.48
CA SER A 80 -7.93 -4.17 1.78
C SER A 80 -8.75 -5.13 2.63
N PRO A 81 -10.08 -5.05 2.60
CA PRO A 81 -10.89 -6.20 2.98
C PRO A 81 -10.85 -7.25 1.87
N VAL A 82 -11.13 -8.51 2.22
CA VAL A 82 -11.33 -9.60 1.24
C VAL A 82 -12.74 -9.59 0.72
N HIS A 83 -12.91 -9.48 -0.59
CA HIS A 83 -14.15 -9.67 -1.30
C HIS A 83 -13.97 -10.80 -2.34
N TYR A 84 -14.80 -11.85 -2.27
CA TYR A 84 -14.73 -13.00 -3.20
C TYR A 84 -13.32 -13.56 -3.38
N ALA A 85 -12.61 -13.77 -2.26
CA ALA A 85 -11.24 -14.28 -2.19
C ALA A 85 -10.18 -13.41 -2.90
N GLY A 86 -10.45 -12.16 -3.17
CA GLY A 86 -9.51 -11.17 -3.72
C GLY A 86 -9.53 -9.87 -2.94
N ALA A 87 -8.66 -8.95 -3.28
CA ALA A 87 -8.72 -7.57 -2.76
C ALA A 87 -10.01 -6.88 -3.25
N SER A 88 -10.53 -5.95 -2.45
CA SER A 88 -11.76 -5.25 -2.83
C SER A 88 -11.59 -4.46 -4.14
N GLY A 89 -12.65 -4.41 -4.97
CA GLY A 89 -12.64 -3.64 -6.21
C GLY A 89 -12.34 -2.15 -6.01
N ASN A 90 -12.66 -1.61 -4.82
CA ASN A 90 -12.35 -0.23 -4.48
C ASN A 90 -10.83 0.02 -4.42
N ILE A 91 -10.08 -0.83 -3.72
CA ILE A 91 -8.63 -0.66 -3.64
C ILE A 91 -7.92 -1.01 -4.95
N THR A 92 -8.36 -2.05 -5.67
CA THR A 92 -7.72 -2.42 -6.93
C THR A 92 -7.94 -1.36 -8.00
N GLY A 93 -9.16 -0.83 -8.15
CA GLY A 93 -9.43 0.29 -9.06
C GLY A 93 -8.66 1.56 -8.71
N PHE A 94 -8.49 1.84 -7.43
CA PHE A 94 -7.64 2.93 -6.96
C PHE A 94 -6.16 2.67 -7.28
N MET A 95 -5.62 1.49 -6.96
CA MET A 95 -4.21 1.14 -7.18
C MET A 95 -3.86 1.11 -8.67
N ASP A 96 -4.70 0.56 -9.55
CA ASP A 96 -4.48 0.59 -11.00
C ASP A 96 -4.20 2.01 -11.49
N ARG A 97 -4.97 2.97 -11.01
CA ARG A 97 -4.84 4.37 -11.40
C ARG A 97 -3.69 5.08 -10.70
N LEU A 98 -3.48 4.80 -9.41
CA LEU A 98 -2.40 5.40 -8.62
C LEU A 98 -1.03 5.00 -9.18
N PHE A 99 -0.84 3.72 -9.48
CA PHE A 99 0.41 3.20 -10.04
C PHE A 99 0.63 3.65 -11.48
N MET A 100 -0.43 3.79 -12.29
CA MET A 100 -0.31 4.37 -13.63
C MET A 100 0.08 5.85 -13.63
N ALA A 101 -0.43 6.63 -12.69
CA ALA A 101 -0.21 8.08 -12.64
C ALA A 101 1.00 8.48 -11.78
N GLY A 102 1.26 7.74 -10.69
CA GLY A 102 2.24 8.10 -9.66
C GLY A 102 3.28 7.03 -9.37
N GLY A 103 3.30 5.90 -10.10
CA GLY A 103 4.22 4.79 -9.82
C GLY A 103 5.68 5.20 -9.74
N ALA A 104 6.14 6.07 -10.63
CA ALA A 104 7.51 6.58 -10.63
C ALA A 104 7.88 7.30 -9.32
N LYS A 105 6.93 7.96 -8.65
CA LYS A 105 7.14 8.65 -7.36
C LYS A 105 7.25 7.68 -6.18
N MET A 106 6.75 6.46 -6.34
CA MET A 106 6.75 5.41 -5.32
C MET A 106 7.91 4.41 -5.49
N ALA A 107 8.55 4.37 -6.65
CA ALA A 107 9.67 3.45 -6.91
C ALA A 107 10.79 3.61 -5.87
N PHE A 108 11.38 2.48 -5.45
CA PHE A 108 12.43 2.38 -4.42
C PHE A 108 12.01 2.82 -3.01
N LYS A 109 10.74 3.17 -2.79
CA LYS A 109 10.19 3.38 -1.45
C LYS A 109 9.55 2.09 -0.95
N PRO A 110 9.71 1.70 0.32
CA PRO A 110 9.14 0.47 0.88
C PRO A 110 7.61 0.46 0.80
N ALA A 111 7.04 -0.71 0.56
CA ALA A 111 5.60 -0.90 0.57
C ALA A 111 5.18 -2.22 1.21
N ALA A 112 3.95 -2.26 1.73
CA ALA A 112 3.34 -3.48 2.25
C ALA A 112 1.83 -3.53 1.98
N ALA A 113 1.30 -4.75 1.84
CA ALA A 113 -0.12 -5.01 1.84
C ALA A 113 -0.58 -5.41 3.25
N VAL A 114 -1.81 -5.01 3.61
CA VAL A 114 -2.54 -5.44 4.81
C VAL A 114 -3.92 -5.93 4.39
N VAL A 115 -4.29 -7.12 4.83
CA VAL A 115 -5.56 -7.73 4.44
C VAL A 115 -6.40 -8.05 5.66
N SER A 116 -7.68 -7.70 5.63
CA SER A 116 -8.65 -8.10 6.64
C SER A 116 -9.69 -9.05 6.05
N CYS A 117 -9.92 -10.19 6.68
CA CYS A 117 -10.95 -11.11 6.24
C CYS A 117 -11.66 -11.77 7.42
N ARG A 118 -12.91 -12.20 7.19
CA ARG A 118 -13.64 -12.97 8.20
C ARG A 118 -13.11 -14.39 8.33
N ARG A 119 -12.73 -15.05 7.22
CA ARG A 119 -12.34 -16.47 7.23
C ARG A 119 -11.32 -16.86 6.15
N GLY A 120 -11.64 -16.75 4.87
CA GLY A 120 -10.82 -17.26 3.77
C GLY A 120 -10.54 -16.21 2.69
N GLY A 121 -9.53 -16.48 1.83
CA GLY A 121 -9.17 -15.64 0.70
C GLY A 121 -8.12 -14.56 1.01
N ALA A 122 -7.61 -14.48 2.24
CA ALA A 122 -6.62 -13.49 2.63
C ALA A 122 -5.32 -13.63 1.82
N SER A 123 -4.80 -14.84 1.65
CA SER A 123 -3.56 -15.09 0.90
C SER A 123 -3.65 -14.63 -0.56
N ALA A 124 -4.75 -14.95 -1.24
CA ALA A 124 -4.95 -14.54 -2.63
C ALA A 124 -5.05 -13.01 -2.77
N ALA A 125 -5.75 -12.33 -1.85
CA ALA A 125 -5.82 -10.87 -1.82
C ALA A 125 -4.45 -10.24 -1.51
N PHE A 126 -3.69 -10.83 -0.59
CA PHE A 126 -2.34 -10.38 -0.23
C PHE A 126 -1.39 -10.49 -1.42
N ASP A 127 -1.38 -11.63 -2.12
CA ASP A 127 -0.56 -11.84 -3.31
C ASP A 127 -0.93 -10.87 -4.44
N GLN A 128 -2.21 -10.61 -4.62
CA GLN A 128 -2.71 -9.67 -5.62
C GLN A 128 -2.14 -8.25 -5.38
N LEU A 129 -2.17 -7.77 -4.14
CA LEU A 129 -1.67 -6.44 -3.79
C LEU A 129 -0.14 -6.33 -3.93
N ASN A 130 0.60 -7.36 -3.53
CA ASN A 130 2.07 -7.35 -3.60
C ASN A 130 2.60 -7.26 -5.03
N LYS A 131 1.85 -7.68 -6.05
CA LYS A 131 2.24 -7.57 -7.47
C LYS A 131 2.42 -6.13 -7.92
N TYR A 132 1.66 -5.19 -7.38
CA TYR A 132 1.83 -3.76 -7.67
C TYR A 132 3.20 -3.25 -7.21
N PHE A 133 3.65 -3.70 -6.05
CA PHE A 133 4.93 -3.25 -5.48
C PHE A 133 6.11 -3.85 -6.24
N THR A 134 6.05 -5.15 -6.52
CA THR A 134 7.14 -5.87 -7.19
C THR A 134 7.38 -5.38 -8.61
N ILE A 135 6.33 -5.08 -9.39
CA ILE A 135 6.52 -4.54 -10.75
C ILE A 135 7.02 -3.08 -10.74
N ASN A 136 6.85 -2.38 -9.62
CA ASN A 136 7.19 -0.95 -9.49
C ASN A 136 8.52 -0.69 -8.75
N ASN A 137 9.38 -1.71 -8.63
CA ASN A 137 10.68 -1.63 -7.92
C ASN A 137 10.55 -1.15 -6.47
N MET A 138 9.48 -1.52 -5.77
CA MET A 138 9.30 -1.18 -4.38
C MET A 138 9.73 -2.36 -3.48
N PRO A 139 10.62 -2.15 -2.49
CA PRO A 139 10.91 -3.19 -1.50
C PRO A 139 9.65 -3.60 -0.74
N VAL A 140 9.29 -4.88 -0.81
CA VAL A 140 8.12 -5.41 -0.09
C VAL A 140 8.50 -5.71 1.35
N VAL A 141 7.80 -5.09 2.29
CA VAL A 141 8.06 -5.25 3.72
C VAL A 141 7.20 -6.38 4.29
N SER A 142 7.87 -7.29 4.99
CA SER A 142 7.24 -8.40 5.70
C SER A 142 7.13 -8.11 7.20
N ALA A 143 6.27 -8.86 7.87
CA ALA A 143 6.26 -9.02 9.31
C ALA A 143 6.76 -10.40 9.69
N GLN A 144 6.34 -10.93 10.83
CA GLN A 144 6.69 -12.30 11.28
C GLN A 144 5.76 -13.38 10.70
N TYR A 145 4.68 -12.96 10.06
CA TYR A 145 3.72 -13.78 9.30
C TYR A 145 3.16 -12.96 8.13
N TRP A 146 2.27 -13.52 7.31
CA TRP A 146 1.59 -12.76 6.26
C TRP A 146 0.70 -11.67 6.89
N ASN A 147 0.71 -10.47 6.30
CA ASN A 147 0.09 -9.28 6.88
C ASN A 147 -1.44 -9.34 6.78
N MET A 148 -2.07 -10.13 7.60
CA MET A 148 -3.52 -10.30 7.64
C MET A 148 -4.06 -10.27 9.06
N VAL A 149 -5.34 -9.89 9.18
CA VAL A 149 -6.13 -9.98 10.41
C VAL A 149 -7.47 -10.64 10.12
N HIS A 150 -8.04 -11.31 11.13
CA HIS A 150 -9.32 -11.98 11.04
C HIS A 150 -10.36 -11.33 11.94
N GLY A 151 -11.58 -11.22 11.45
CA GLY A 151 -12.72 -10.67 12.17
C GLY A 151 -13.79 -10.14 11.21
N ASN A 152 -15.03 -10.15 11.65
CA ASN A 152 -16.18 -9.63 10.93
C ASN A 152 -16.53 -8.20 11.35
N THR A 153 -16.07 -7.81 12.54
CA THR A 153 -16.24 -6.48 13.12
C THR A 153 -14.91 -5.96 13.64
N PRO A 154 -14.75 -4.63 13.83
CA PRO A 154 -13.56 -4.07 14.47
C PRO A 154 -13.25 -4.68 15.84
N SER A 155 -14.27 -4.96 16.63
CA SER A 155 -14.14 -5.57 17.95
C SER A 155 -13.66 -7.03 17.91
N GLU A 156 -13.96 -7.75 16.85
CA GLU A 156 -13.42 -9.10 16.63
C GLU A 156 -11.95 -9.04 16.14
N VAL A 157 -11.61 -8.08 15.28
CA VAL A 157 -10.23 -7.91 14.80
C VAL A 157 -9.26 -7.67 15.94
N VAL A 158 -9.64 -6.89 16.97
CA VAL A 158 -8.77 -6.67 18.12
C VAL A 158 -8.57 -7.91 18.99
N GLN A 159 -9.42 -8.94 18.83
CA GLN A 159 -9.30 -10.24 19.50
C GLN A 159 -8.38 -11.21 18.72
N ASP A 160 -8.04 -10.91 17.48
CA ASP A 160 -7.02 -11.62 16.70
C ASP A 160 -5.63 -11.17 17.18
N GLU A 161 -5.20 -11.72 18.32
CA GLU A 161 -3.95 -11.31 19.00
C GLU A 161 -2.73 -11.51 18.10
N GLU A 162 -2.68 -12.61 17.34
CA GLU A 162 -1.60 -12.89 16.39
C GLU A 162 -1.61 -11.89 15.24
N GLY A 163 -2.77 -11.63 14.65
CA GLY A 163 -2.92 -10.63 13.58
C GLY A 163 -2.53 -9.24 14.06
N MET A 164 -2.96 -8.83 15.24
CA MET A 164 -2.63 -7.51 15.81
C MET A 164 -1.13 -7.40 16.16
N GLN A 165 -0.51 -8.47 16.68
CA GLN A 165 0.94 -8.52 16.88
C GLN A 165 1.68 -8.38 15.55
N ASN A 166 1.20 -9.06 14.51
CA ASN A 166 1.76 -9.00 13.16
C ASN A 166 1.67 -7.58 12.57
N MET A 167 0.56 -6.88 12.77
CA MET A 167 0.39 -5.47 12.36
C MET A 167 1.40 -4.55 13.03
N ARG A 168 1.61 -4.67 14.34
CA ARG A 168 2.63 -3.88 15.07
C ARG A 168 4.03 -4.16 14.53
N THR A 169 4.35 -5.44 14.32
CA THR A 169 5.65 -5.84 13.77
C THR A 169 5.86 -5.27 12.37
N LEU A 170 4.85 -5.32 11.49
CA LEU A 170 4.91 -4.69 10.18
C LEU A 170 5.20 -3.19 10.27
N GLY A 171 4.51 -2.50 11.18
CA GLY A 171 4.71 -1.07 11.41
C GLY A 171 6.14 -0.73 11.80
N ARG A 172 6.72 -1.51 12.73
CA ARG A 172 8.12 -1.34 13.15
C ARG A 172 9.11 -1.65 12.02
N ASN A 173 8.86 -2.72 11.26
CA ASN A 173 9.73 -3.15 10.17
C ASN A 173 9.79 -2.12 9.03
N ILE A 174 8.63 -1.58 8.59
CA ILE A 174 8.63 -0.57 7.53
C ILE A 174 9.28 0.74 8.02
N ALA A 175 9.05 1.15 9.26
CA ALA A 175 9.67 2.33 9.83
C ALA A 175 11.19 2.17 9.95
N TRP A 176 11.67 0.99 10.36
CA TRP A 176 13.09 0.67 10.37
C TRP A 176 13.70 0.74 8.98
N LEU A 177 13.06 0.13 7.98
CA LEU A 177 13.58 0.11 6.60
C LEU A 177 13.62 1.51 5.98
N VAL A 178 12.60 2.35 6.22
CA VAL A 178 12.60 3.75 5.78
C VAL A 178 13.78 4.51 6.38
N LYS A 179 14.06 4.32 7.68
CA LYS A 179 15.22 4.93 8.34
C LYS A 179 16.55 4.46 7.75
N CYS A 180 16.67 3.16 7.44
CA CYS A 180 17.87 2.60 6.80
C CYS A 180 18.10 3.20 5.42
N ILE A 181 17.04 3.36 4.61
CA ILE A 181 17.12 3.96 3.28
C ILE A 181 17.54 5.43 3.39
N GLU A 182 16.93 6.17 4.30
CA GLU A 182 17.26 7.59 4.50
C GLU A 182 18.72 7.76 5.00
N LEU A 183 19.14 6.93 5.95
CA LEU A 183 20.53 6.91 6.42
C LEU A 183 21.49 6.58 5.28
N GLY A 184 21.15 5.59 4.43
CA GLY A 184 21.93 5.25 3.24
C GLY A 184 22.07 6.43 2.28
N LYS A 185 20.96 7.10 1.94
CA LYS A 185 20.95 8.29 1.08
C LYS A 185 21.85 9.39 1.64
N ASN A 186 21.74 9.69 2.93
CA ASN A 186 22.55 10.73 3.59
C ASN A 186 24.05 10.39 3.63
N ASN A 187 24.41 9.11 3.47
CA ASN A 187 25.79 8.62 3.35
C ASN A 187 26.20 8.29 1.91
N GLY A 188 25.48 8.79 0.91
CA GLY A 188 25.84 8.68 -0.51
C GLY A 188 25.38 7.40 -1.22
N ALA A 189 24.63 6.51 -0.57
CA ALA A 189 24.04 5.36 -1.26
C ALA A 189 22.95 5.82 -2.24
N GLN A 190 23.09 5.44 -3.50
CA GLN A 190 22.11 5.74 -4.55
C GLN A 190 21.32 4.48 -4.88
N HIS A 191 20.04 4.62 -5.18
CA HIS A 191 19.29 3.51 -5.76
C HIS A 191 19.84 3.20 -7.18
N PRO A 192 19.74 1.95 -7.66
CA PRO A 192 20.18 1.59 -9.00
C PRO A 192 19.50 2.45 -10.06
N GLN A 193 20.25 2.87 -11.06
CA GLN A 193 19.66 3.53 -12.22
C GLN A 193 18.98 2.47 -13.10
N PRO A 194 17.70 2.67 -13.46
CA PRO A 194 16.99 1.72 -14.30
C PRO A 194 17.56 1.73 -15.71
N GLU A 195 17.76 0.55 -16.27
CA GLU A 195 18.08 0.41 -17.70
C GLU A 195 16.87 0.83 -18.57
N PRO A 196 17.10 1.26 -19.81
CA PRO A 196 16.02 1.47 -20.78
C PRO A 196 15.20 0.19 -20.92
N LYS A 197 13.88 0.30 -20.75
CA LYS A 197 12.99 -0.87 -20.81
C LYS A 197 12.99 -1.48 -22.21
N ILE A 198 13.44 -2.73 -22.34
CA ILE A 198 13.24 -3.55 -23.53
C ILE A 198 11.81 -4.13 -23.44
N LYS A 199 10.99 -3.81 -24.45
CA LYS A 199 9.63 -4.36 -24.54
C LYS A 199 9.63 -5.44 -25.62
N THR A 200 9.25 -6.65 -25.25
CA THR A 200 8.99 -7.73 -26.19
C THR A 200 7.50 -7.92 -26.39
N ASN A 201 7.09 -8.19 -27.63
CA ASN A 201 5.73 -8.54 -27.98
C ASN A 201 5.74 -9.96 -28.56
N TYR A 202 4.89 -10.85 -28.02
CA TYR A 202 4.79 -12.24 -28.51
C TYR A 202 4.10 -12.35 -29.88
N ILE A 203 3.43 -11.30 -30.34
CA ILE A 203 2.81 -11.23 -31.66
C ILE A 203 3.83 -10.55 -32.59
N ARG A 204 4.32 -11.32 -33.55
CA ARG A 204 5.31 -10.89 -34.56
C ARG A 204 4.64 -10.76 -35.91
#